data_8efc95211b519c76b0491d58ea2d1c64
#
_entry.id   8efc95211b519c76b0491d58ea2d1c64
#
_cell.length_a   1.000
_cell.length_b   1.000
_cell.length_c   1.000
_cell.angle_alpha   90.00
_cell.angle_beta   90.00
_cell.angle_gamma   90.00
#
_symmetry.space_group_name_H-M   'P 1'
#
loop_
_entity.id
_entity.type
_entity.pdbx_description
1 polymer ?
#
loop_
_entity_poly.entity_id
_entity_poly.type
_entity_poly.pdbx_seq_one_letter_code
_entity_poly.pdbx_strand_id
1 'polypeptide(L)'
;MAKIKDNLAMQGISGKLGNQVVYRRVGDKIIVVAKPRRKPTTHPTLISQNNRFRLASTYAKNALQDPVLKDLYTAEAKRRGVINAYNMAVSDYLKAPEIRHIDAEAYTGTQKGELITIEVSDNFKVVQVKVTISHGEETVEEGNAVLTADIWQYATTALNPALSGSKIVVTALDRPNNRVTKEKFLGKRN
;
A
#
# COMPACT_ATOMS: atom_id res chain seq x y z
N MET A 1 26.67 5.09 -13.73
CA MET A 1 25.99 6.33 -13.32
C MET A 1 26.96 7.15 -12.50
N ALA A 2 27.31 8.36 -12.93
CA ALA A 2 28.17 9.26 -12.19
C ALA A 2 27.34 10.34 -11.51
N LYS A 3 27.72 10.72 -10.28
CA LYS A 3 27.10 11.82 -9.51
C LYS A 3 28.08 12.97 -9.46
N ILE A 4 27.61 14.16 -9.77
CA ILE A 4 28.40 15.40 -9.70
C ILE A 4 27.87 16.21 -8.53
N LYS A 5 28.76 16.53 -7.60
CA LYS A 5 28.50 17.43 -6.47
C LYS A 5 29.42 18.63 -6.58
N ASP A 6 28.91 19.79 -6.28
CA ASP A 6 29.68 21.05 -6.05
C ASP A 6 30.63 21.47 -7.19
N ASN A 7 30.29 21.10 -8.44
CA ASN A 7 31.07 21.54 -9.61
C ASN A 7 30.40 22.73 -10.28
N LEU A 8 30.99 23.90 -10.16
CA LEU A 8 30.50 25.19 -10.66
C LEU A 8 30.22 25.15 -12.18
N ALA A 9 31.06 24.49 -12.95
CA ALA A 9 30.88 24.36 -14.40
C ALA A 9 29.69 23.49 -14.82
N MET A 10 29.14 22.71 -13.87
CA MET A 10 28.01 21.80 -14.11
C MET A 10 26.72 22.27 -13.44
N GLN A 11 26.74 23.43 -12.76
CA GLN A 11 25.55 23.98 -12.14
C GLN A 11 24.54 24.39 -13.20
N GLY A 12 23.28 23.94 -13.01
CA GLY A 12 22.18 24.28 -13.92
C GLY A 12 22.08 23.43 -15.18
N ILE A 13 23.06 22.54 -15.44
CA ILE A 13 22.99 21.67 -16.63
C ILE A 13 21.93 20.60 -16.44
N SER A 14 20.99 20.53 -17.40
CA SER A 14 20.00 19.45 -17.50
C SER A 14 19.69 19.16 -18.96
N GLY A 15 19.29 17.93 -19.27
CA GLY A 15 18.95 17.54 -20.62
C GLY A 15 19.97 16.62 -21.28
N LYS A 16 19.87 16.50 -22.60
CA LYS A 16 20.65 15.58 -23.42
C LYS A 16 21.81 16.31 -24.08
N LEU A 17 23.02 15.78 -23.92
CA LEU A 17 24.20 16.25 -24.62
C LEU A 17 24.55 15.23 -25.71
N GLY A 18 24.34 15.62 -26.97
CA GLY A 18 24.54 14.73 -28.10
C GLY A 18 23.73 13.42 -28.01
N ASN A 19 24.28 12.33 -28.54
CA ASN A 19 23.66 11.00 -28.49
C ASN A 19 24.21 10.09 -27.38
N GLN A 20 25.08 10.62 -26.53
CA GLN A 20 25.85 9.82 -25.58
C GLN A 20 25.40 9.98 -24.13
N VAL A 21 25.10 11.20 -23.67
CA VAL A 21 24.97 11.53 -22.27
C VAL A 21 23.66 12.28 -22.00
N VAL A 22 23.04 11.96 -20.88
CA VAL A 22 21.87 12.67 -20.34
C VAL A 22 22.18 13.16 -18.92
N TYR A 23 22.03 14.47 -18.70
CA TYR A 23 22.10 15.10 -17.40
C TYR A 23 20.71 15.19 -16.79
N ARG A 24 20.55 14.69 -15.57
CA ARG A 24 19.29 14.76 -14.80
C ARG A 24 19.54 15.44 -13.47
N ARG A 25 18.76 16.44 -13.17
CA ARG A 25 18.73 17.04 -11.84
C ARG A 25 17.80 16.23 -10.94
N VAL A 26 18.29 15.80 -9.78
CA VAL A 26 17.51 15.08 -8.76
C VAL A 26 17.80 15.74 -7.42
N GLY A 27 16.89 16.62 -6.98
CA GLY A 27 17.15 17.54 -5.86
C GLY A 27 18.34 18.44 -6.19
N ASP A 28 19.32 18.49 -5.30
CA ASP A 28 20.54 19.30 -5.44
C ASP A 28 21.67 18.58 -6.19
N LYS A 29 21.41 17.38 -6.70
CA LYS A 29 22.43 16.56 -7.39
C LYS A 29 22.18 16.51 -8.88
N ILE A 30 23.27 16.59 -9.66
CA ILE A 30 23.25 16.30 -11.09
C ILE A 30 23.72 14.87 -11.30
N ILE A 31 22.87 14.07 -11.93
CA ILE A 31 23.17 12.69 -12.28
C ILE A 31 23.49 12.62 -13.77
N VAL A 32 24.64 12.06 -14.10
CA VAL A 32 25.05 11.82 -15.48
C VAL A 32 24.85 10.35 -15.81
N VAL A 33 24.10 10.09 -16.87
CA VAL A 33 23.82 8.73 -17.33
C VAL A 33 24.06 8.61 -18.83
N ALA A 34 24.47 7.46 -19.30
CA ALA A 34 24.47 7.17 -20.72
C ALA A 34 23.05 7.25 -21.28
N LYS A 35 22.90 7.68 -22.52
CA LYS A 35 21.60 7.72 -23.19
C LYS A 35 20.94 6.31 -23.15
N PRO A 36 19.74 6.19 -22.60
CA PRO A 36 19.03 4.91 -22.58
C PRO A 36 18.78 4.40 -24.01
N ARG A 37 19.23 3.21 -24.31
CA ARG A 37 18.83 2.51 -25.53
C ARG A 37 17.55 1.73 -25.23
N ARG A 38 16.43 2.13 -25.84
CA ARG A 38 15.18 1.36 -25.73
C ARG A 38 15.37 0.05 -26.49
N LYS A 39 15.38 -1.06 -25.77
CA LYS A 39 15.19 -2.39 -26.36
C LYS A 39 13.69 -2.67 -26.41
N PRO A 40 13.17 -3.27 -27.48
CA PRO A 40 11.79 -3.76 -27.49
C PRO A 40 11.59 -4.72 -26.32
N THR A 41 10.56 -4.46 -25.52
CA THR A 41 10.22 -5.33 -24.40
C THR A 41 9.29 -6.42 -24.90
N THR A 42 9.81 -7.62 -25.10
CA THR A 42 9.03 -8.79 -25.56
C THR A 42 8.66 -9.73 -24.42
N HIS A 43 9.31 -9.60 -23.26
CA HIS A 43 9.08 -10.50 -22.13
C HIS A 43 7.74 -10.18 -21.43
N PRO A 44 6.81 -11.15 -21.27
CA PRO A 44 5.48 -10.92 -20.70
C PRO A 44 5.50 -10.24 -19.32
N THR A 45 6.42 -10.64 -18.45
CA THR A 45 6.57 -10.06 -17.10
C THR A 45 6.92 -8.57 -17.16
N LEU A 46 7.80 -8.14 -18.09
CA LEU A 46 8.17 -6.76 -18.25
C LEU A 46 7.01 -5.92 -18.83
N ILE A 47 6.21 -6.52 -19.73
CA ILE A 47 5.01 -5.88 -20.27
C ILE A 47 4.00 -5.65 -19.12
N SER A 48 3.78 -6.66 -18.28
CA SER A 48 2.89 -6.56 -17.12
C SER A 48 3.37 -5.48 -16.13
N GLN A 49 4.66 -5.47 -15.79
CA GLN A 49 5.24 -4.44 -14.91
C GLN A 49 5.12 -3.03 -15.49
N ASN A 50 5.37 -2.85 -16.79
CA ASN A 50 5.23 -1.56 -17.46
C ASN A 50 3.78 -1.07 -17.45
N ASN A 51 2.81 -1.98 -17.67
CA ASN A 51 1.39 -1.66 -17.60
C ASN A 51 0.98 -1.26 -16.17
N ARG A 52 1.43 -2.01 -15.16
CA ARG A 52 1.17 -1.69 -13.76
C ARG A 52 1.75 -0.31 -13.38
N PHE A 53 2.97 -0.01 -13.82
CA PHE A 53 3.58 1.30 -13.60
C PHE A 53 2.84 2.42 -14.34
N ARG A 54 2.35 2.18 -15.56
CA ARG A 54 1.53 3.14 -16.31
C ARG A 54 0.25 3.47 -15.56
N LEU A 55 -0.45 2.47 -15.02
CA LEU A 55 -1.65 2.66 -14.20
C LEU A 55 -1.34 3.45 -12.93
N ALA A 56 -0.26 3.11 -12.23
CA ALA A 56 0.20 3.85 -11.05
C ALA A 56 0.52 5.32 -11.37
N SER A 57 1.13 5.59 -12.53
CA SER A 57 1.42 6.95 -12.99
C SER A 57 0.13 7.73 -13.28
N THR A 58 -0.87 7.08 -13.86
CA THR A 58 -2.19 7.69 -14.13
C THR A 58 -2.91 7.99 -12.82
N TYR A 59 -2.94 7.02 -11.88
CA TYR A 59 -3.49 7.23 -10.55
C TYR A 59 -2.84 8.43 -9.84
N ALA A 60 -1.50 8.47 -9.79
CA ALA A 60 -0.78 9.55 -9.12
C ALA A 60 -1.10 10.92 -9.71
N LYS A 61 -1.18 11.04 -11.04
CA LYS A 61 -1.57 12.29 -11.70
C LYS A 61 -2.97 12.74 -11.31
N ASN A 62 -3.92 11.82 -11.28
CA ASN A 62 -5.31 12.11 -10.95
C ASN A 62 -5.45 12.46 -9.46
N ALA A 63 -4.84 11.68 -8.58
CA ALA A 63 -4.88 11.91 -7.12
C ALA A 63 -4.31 13.28 -6.73
N LEU A 64 -3.28 13.76 -7.45
CA LEU A 64 -2.67 15.07 -7.18
C LEU A 64 -3.45 16.26 -7.78
N GLN A 65 -4.55 16.04 -8.48
CA GLN A 65 -5.50 17.11 -8.85
C GLN A 65 -6.33 17.55 -7.64
N ASP A 66 -6.56 16.65 -6.69
CA ASP A 66 -7.19 16.98 -5.41
C ASP A 66 -6.15 17.64 -4.48
N PRO A 67 -6.36 18.91 -4.08
CA PRO A 67 -5.43 19.63 -3.20
C PRO A 67 -5.20 18.92 -1.87
N VAL A 68 -6.25 18.34 -1.28
CA VAL A 68 -6.17 17.63 0.01
C VAL A 68 -5.27 16.40 -0.10
N LEU A 69 -5.46 15.59 -1.15
CA LEU A 69 -4.61 14.42 -1.39
C LEU A 69 -3.18 14.80 -1.72
N LYS A 70 -2.99 15.88 -2.48
CA LYS A 70 -1.67 16.41 -2.79
C LYS A 70 -0.89 16.80 -1.54
N ASP A 71 -1.55 17.47 -0.60
CA ASP A 71 -0.94 17.87 0.67
C ASP A 71 -0.60 16.67 1.54
N LEU A 72 -1.50 15.68 1.62
CA LEU A 72 -1.26 14.43 2.34
C LEU A 72 -0.07 13.66 1.76
N TYR A 73 -0.01 13.48 0.44
CA TYR A 73 1.13 12.81 -0.21
C TYR A 73 2.42 13.62 -0.08
N THR A 74 2.35 14.94 -0.07
CA THR A 74 3.53 15.80 0.12
C THR A 74 4.09 15.65 1.53
N ALA A 75 3.23 15.69 2.55
CA ALA A 75 3.63 15.50 3.93
C ALA A 75 4.27 14.13 4.16
N GLU A 76 3.65 13.07 3.63
CA GLU A 76 4.15 11.71 3.77
C GLU A 76 5.45 11.48 3.00
N ALA A 77 5.58 12.06 1.79
CA ALA A 77 6.83 12.03 1.03
C ALA A 77 7.98 12.65 1.82
N LYS A 78 7.73 13.81 2.48
CA LYS A 78 8.72 14.48 3.34
C LYS A 78 9.08 13.60 4.54
N ARG A 79 8.09 13.02 5.22
CA ARG A 79 8.29 12.15 6.39
C ARG A 79 9.14 10.92 6.06
N ARG A 80 8.94 10.31 4.90
CA ARG A 80 9.65 9.10 4.45
C ARG A 80 10.91 9.36 3.64
N GLY A 81 11.27 10.60 3.36
CA GLY A 81 12.41 10.94 2.51
C GLY A 81 12.20 10.55 1.03
N VAL A 82 10.96 10.44 0.58
CA VAL A 82 10.62 10.22 -0.82
C VAL A 82 10.73 11.53 -1.60
N ILE A 83 11.17 11.48 -2.86
CA ILE A 83 11.54 12.66 -3.66
C ILE A 83 10.42 13.71 -3.71
N ASN A 84 9.16 13.29 -3.91
CA ASN A 84 8.00 14.18 -3.99
C ASN A 84 6.68 13.41 -3.85
N ALA A 85 5.56 14.15 -3.77
CA ALA A 85 4.21 13.61 -3.67
C ALA A 85 3.85 12.63 -4.80
N TYR A 86 4.29 12.91 -6.03
CA TYR A 86 4.03 12.03 -7.17
C TYR A 86 4.66 10.64 -6.97
N ASN A 87 5.92 10.58 -6.57
CA ASN A 87 6.60 9.31 -6.30
C ASN A 87 5.97 8.58 -5.10
N MET A 88 5.46 9.33 -4.10
CA MET A 88 4.73 8.75 -2.98
C MET A 88 3.41 8.11 -3.45
N ALA A 89 2.62 8.80 -4.26
CA ALA A 89 1.37 8.29 -4.81
C ALA A 89 1.57 7.09 -5.76
N VAL A 90 2.63 7.11 -6.58
CA VAL A 90 3.02 5.95 -7.41
C VAL A 90 3.39 4.76 -6.53
N SER A 91 4.15 4.98 -5.46
CA SER A 91 4.53 3.92 -4.52
C SER A 91 3.32 3.34 -3.80
N ASP A 92 2.36 4.19 -3.42
CA ASP A 92 1.11 3.80 -2.78
C ASP A 92 0.29 2.87 -3.69
N TYR A 93 0.10 3.24 -4.95
CA TYR A 93 -0.61 2.39 -5.93
C TYR A 93 0.07 1.03 -6.16
N LEU A 94 1.40 0.99 -6.11
CA LEU A 94 2.16 -0.23 -6.39
C LEU A 94 2.28 -1.18 -5.21
N LYS A 95 2.00 -0.74 -4.00
CA LYS A 95 2.07 -1.55 -2.79
C LYS A 95 0.69 -1.68 -2.18
N ALA A 96 0.24 -2.92 -2.05
CA ALA A 96 -0.96 -3.24 -1.28
C ALA A 96 -0.67 -3.22 0.23
N PRO A 97 -1.68 -3.03 1.07
CA PRO A 97 -1.54 -3.16 2.52
C PRO A 97 -1.14 -4.59 2.90
N GLU A 98 -0.61 -4.75 4.09
CA GLU A 98 -0.19 -6.03 4.65
C GLU A 98 -0.92 -6.29 5.96
N ILE A 99 -1.69 -7.37 6.04
CA ILE A 99 -2.30 -7.84 7.28
C ILE A 99 -1.27 -8.69 8.01
N ARG A 100 -0.63 -8.12 9.04
CA ARG A 100 0.44 -8.78 9.79
C ARG A 100 -0.10 -9.84 10.73
N HIS A 101 -1.03 -9.44 11.60
CA HIS A 101 -1.58 -10.31 12.62
C HIS A 101 -3.08 -10.15 12.76
N ILE A 102 -3.76 -11.25 13.08
CA ILE A 102 -5.16 -11.29 13.48
C ILE A 102 -5.19 -11.96 14.84
N ASP A 103 -5.51 -11.20 15.87
CA ASP A 103 -5.71 -11.72 17.20
C ASP A 103 -7.20 -11.85 17.50
N ALA A 104 -7.62 -13.07 17.82
CA ALA A 104 -8.97 -13.45 18.16
C ALA A 104 -8.99 -14.30 19.46
N GLU A 105 -8.00 -14.14 20.33
CA GLU A 105 -7.93 -14.93 21.58
C GLU A 105 -9.09 -14.60 22.53
N ALA A 106 -9.53 -13.35 22.52
CA ALA A 106 -10.70 -12.89 23.30
C ALA A 106 -12.04 -13.29 22.68
N TYR A 107 -12.06 -13.78 21.42
CA TYR A 107 -13.28 -14.17 20.75
C TYR A 107 -13.71 -15.59 21.14
N THR A 108 -14.80 -15.71 21.87
CA THR A 108 -15.38 -17.00 22.32
C THR A 108 -16.67 -17.35 21.58
N GLY A 109 -17.28 -16.39 20.90
CA GLY A 109 -18.56 -16.52 20.22
C GLY A 109 -19.78 -16.59 21.16
N THR A 110 -19.55 -16.43 22.48
CA THR A 110 -20.61 -16.57 23.51
C THR A 110 -21.27 -15.23 23.85
N GLN A 111 -20.60 -14.12 23.54
CA GLN A 111 -21.10 -12.78 23.85
C GLN A 111 -20.92 -11.86 22.65
N LYS A 112 -21.81 -10.86 22.55
CA LYS A 112 -21.67 -9.75 21.64
C LYS A 112 -20.68 -8.73 22.21
N GLY A 113 -19.93 -8.06 21.34
CA GLY A 113 -18.94 -7.06 21.76
C GLY A 113 -17.56 -7.65 22.06
N GLU A 114 -17.36 -8.94 21.85
CA GLU A 114 -16.01 -9.53 21.93
C GLU A 114 -15.10 -8.93 20.86
N LEU A 115 -13.86 -8.63 21.21
CA LEU A 115 -12.94 -7.91 20.35
C LEU A 115 -12.05 -8.85 19.55
N ILE A 116 -11.94 -8.56 18.26
CA ILE A 116 -10.94 -9.11 17.37
C ILE A 116 -10.01 -7.96 16.99
N THR A 117 -8.71 -8.10 17.24
CA THR A 117 -7.71 -7.08 16.92
C THR A 117 -6.90 -7.47 15.70
N ILE A 118 -6.64 -6.49 14.83
CA ILE A 118 -6.00 -6.73 13.55
C ILE A 118 -4.87 -5.70 13.36
N GLU A 119 -3.67 -6.20 13.15
CA GLU A 119 -2.52 -5.38 12.78
C GLU A 119 -2.42 -5.31 11.26
N VAL A 120 -2.63 -4.12 10.73
CA VAL A 120 -2.49 -3.84 9.29
C VAL A 120 -1.49 -2.71 9.10
N SER A 121 -0.56 -2.91 8.19
CA SER A 121 0.40 -1.88 7.81
C SER A 121 0.30 -1.57 6.32
N ASP A 122 0.59 -0.32 6.00
CA ASP A 122 0.67 0.14 4.62
C ASP A 122 1.77 1.18 4.45
N ASN A 123 2.13 1.44 3.21
CA ASN A 123 3.12 2.46 2.89
C ASN A 123 2.53 3.88 2.89
N PHE A 124 1.21 4.03 2.85
CA PHE A 124 0.52 5.31 3.00
C PHE A 124 -0.61 5.22 4.01
N LYS A 125 -1.79 4.74 3.61
CA LYS A 125 -2.96 4.70 4.49
C LYS A 125 -3.93 3.58 4.15
N VAL A 126 -4.19 2.71 5.12
CA VAL A 126 -5.33 1.79 5.09
C VAL A 126 -6.61 2.60 5.31
N VAL A 127 -7.59 2.45 4.43
CA VAL A 127 -8.86 3.18 4.50
C VAL A 127 -10.00 2.37 5.08
N GLN A 128 -9.92 1.04 4.96
CA GLN A 128 -10.94 0.14 5.47
C GLN A 128 -10.34 -1.21 5.84
N VAL A 129 -10.81 -1.76 6.96
CA VAL A 129 -10.58 -3.16 7.32
C VAL A 129 -11.94 -3.77 7.60
N LYS A 130 -12.31 -4.78 6.79
CA LYS A 130 -13.56 -5.54 6.93
C LYS A 130 -13.26 -6.89 7.52
N VAL A 131 -14.07 -7.32 8.47
CA VAL A 131 -14.03 -8.64 9.09
C VAL A 131 -15.27 -9.40 8.68
N THR A 132 -15.11 -10.65 8.27
CA THR A 132 -16.21 -11.59 7.99
C THR A 132 -15.93 -12.86 8.79
N ILE A 133 -16.88 -13.30 9.57
CA ILE A 133 -16.84 -14.54 10.34
C ILE A 133 -17.78 -15.52 9.69
N SER A 134 -17.30 -16.71 9.37
CA SER A 134 -18.10 -17.76 8.72
C SER A 134 -17.87 -19.12 9.35
N HIS A 135 -18.90 -19.99 9.29
CA HIS A 135 -18.81 -21.40 9.64
C HIS A 135 -19.22 -22.23 8.42
N GLY A 136 -18.27 -22.97 7.86
CA GLY A 136 -18.46 -23.58 6.55
C GLY A 136 -18.71 -22.53 5.47
N GLU A 137 -19.82 -22.65 4.75
CA GLU A 137 -20.23 -21.68 3.72
C GLU A 137 -21.15 -20.58 4.26
N GLU A 138 -21.61 -20.69 5.50
CA GLU A 138 -22.54 -19.74 6.12
C GLU A 138 -21.77 -18.57 6.76
N THR A 139 -22.19 -17.34 6.44
CA THR A 139 -21.67 -16.13 7.08
C THR A 139 -22.42 -15.89 8.39
N VAL A 140 -21.72 -15.95 9.50
CA VAL A 140 -22.24 -15.66 10.84
C VAL A 140 -22.46 -14.15 11.02
N GLU A 141 -21.43 -13.37 10.68
CA GLU A 141 -21.50 -11.91 10.72
C GLU A 141 -20.41 -11.28 9.85
N GLU A 142 -20.61 -10.02 9.50
CA GLU A 142 -19.61 -9.21 8.86
C GLU A 142 -19.71 -7.74 9.27
N GLY A 143 -18.58 -7.03 9.27
CA GLY A 143 -18.58 -5.60 9.59
C GLY A 143 -17.20 -4.97 9.39
N ASN A 144 -17.16 -3.67 9.61
CA ASN A 144 -15.92 -2.90 9.52
C ASN A 144 -15.27 -2.77 10.90
N ALA A 145 -13.96 -3.00 10.93
CA ALA A 145 -13.16 -2.69 12.11
C ALA A 145 -12.94 -1.17 12.23
N VAL A 146 -12.72 -0.70 13.44
CA VAL A 146 -12.42 0.70 13.77
C VAL A 146 -10.95 0.81 14.14
N LEU A 147 -10.27 1.83 13.63
CA LEU A 147 -8.88 2.11 13.98
C LEU A 147 -8.81 2.80 15.34
N THR A 148 -8.14 2.17 16.29
CA THR A 148 -7.95 2.67 17.66
C THR A 148 -6.47 2.53 18.02
N ALA A 149 -5.78 3.64 18.28
CA ALA A 149 -4.37 3.67 18.67
C ALA A 149 -3.46 2.77 17.78
N ASP A 150 -3.58 2.92 16.45
CA ASP A 150 -2.83 2.19 15.42
C ASP A 150 -3.16 0.69 15.25
N ILE A 151 -4.18 0.19 15.96
CA ILE A 151 -4.68 -1.19 15.84
C ILE A 151 -6.13 -1.14 15.37
N TRP A 152 -6.49 -1.98 14.41
CA TRP A 152 -7.87 -2.15 13.98
C TRP A 152 -8.60 -3.10 14.93
N GLN A 153 -9.75 -2.67 15.42
CA GLN A 153 -10.58 -3.44 16.35
C GLN A 153 -11.95 -3.67 15.75
N TYR A 154 -12.39 -4.91 15.77
CA TYR A 154 -13.72 -5.32 15.41
C TYR A 154 -14.45 -5.85 16.65
N ALA A 155 -15.57 -5.21 17.02
CA ALA A 155 -16.45 -5.69 18.06
C ALA A 155 -17.55 -6.55 17.43
N THR A 156 -17.68 -7.79 17.89
CA THR A 156 -18.64 -8.75 17.34
C THR A 156 -20.09 -8.34 17.65
N THR A 157 -20.99 -8.61 16.72
CA THR A 157 -22.40 -8.21 16.82
C THR A 157 -23.34 -9.40 16.92
N ALA A 158 -22.89 -10.59 16.56
CA ALA A 158 -23.65 -11.84 16.61
C ALA A 158 -23.00 -12.85 17.55
N LEU A 159 -23.79 -13.83 17.97
CA LEU A 159 -23.29 -15.01 18.66
C LEU A 159 -22.83 -16.06 17.65
N ASN A 160 -21.78 -16.79 17.98
CA ASN A 160 -21.29 -17.89 17.18
C ASN A 160 -21.19 -19.18 17.99
N PRO A 161 -22.29 -19.93 18.11
CA PRO A 161 -22.31 -21.17 18.89
C PRO A 161 -21.42 -22.27 18.28
N ALA A 162 -21.10 -22.16 16.99
CA ALA A 162 -20.26 -23.09 16.26
C ALA A 162 -18.82 -22.56 16.07
N LEU A 163 -18.21 -22.03 17.15
CA LEU A 163 -16.89 -21.43 17.11
C LEU A 163 -15.82 -22.35 16.49
N SER A 164 -15.80 -23.62 16.92
CA SER A 164 -14.86 -24.62 16.38
C SER A 164 -15.17 -24.92 14.93
N GLY A 165 -14.19 -24.69 14.05
CA GLY A 165 -14.35 -24.81 12.60
C GLY A 165 -14.82 -23.53 11.92
N SER A 166 -15.08 -22.47 12.67
CA SER A 166 -15.30 -21.15 12.08
C SER A 166 -14.01 -20.52 11.58
N LYS A 167 -14.17 -19.62 10.63
CA LYS A 167 -13.11 -18.89 9.97
C LYS A 167 -13.35 -17.40 10.05
N ILE A 168 -12.31 -16.65 10.41
CA ILE A 168 -12.26 -15.20 10.32
C ILE A 168 -11.53 -14.83 9.04
N VAL A 169 -12.17 -14.05 8.20
CA VAL A 169 -11.60 -13.49 6.98
C VAL A 169 -11.48 -11.99 7.16
N VAL A 170 -10.27 -11.48 7.12
CA VAL A 170 -10.00 -10.05 7.20
C VAL A 170 -9.61 -9.53 5.83
N THR A 171 -10.28 -8.48 5.38
CA THR A 171 -9.98 -7.79 4.12
C THR A 171 -9.56 -6.36 4.43
N ALA A 172 -8.34 -6.00 4.06
CA ALA A 172 -7.83 -4.64 4.16
C ALA A 172 -7.82 -3.97 2.78
N LEU A 173 -8.18 -2.69 2.76
CA LEU A 173 -8.27 -1.85 1.59
C LEU A 173 -7.48 -0.57 1.82
N ASP A 174 -6.65 -0.19 0.86
CA ASP A 174 -5.94 1.09 0.85
C ASP A 174 -6.65 2.15 0.00
N ARG A 175 -6.06 3.32 -0.10
CA ARG A 175 -6.61 4.44 -0.86
C ARG A 175 -6.66 4.19 -2.38
N PRO A 176 -5.65 3.58 -3.04
CA PRO A 176 -5.73 3.18 -4.43
C PRO A 176 -6.68 2.02 -4.73
N ASN A 177 -7.39 1.48 -3.73
CA ASN A 177 -8.23 0.29 -3.78
C ASN A 177 -7.45 -1.02 -3.96
N ASN A 178 -6.18 -1.07 -3.56
CA ASN A 178 -5.53 -2.35 -3.42
C ASN A 178 -6.17 -3.13 -2.26
N ARG A 179 -6.48 -4.39 -2.54
CA ARG A 179 -7.14 -5.28 -1.58
C ARG A 179 -6.22 -6.43 -1.22
N VAL A 180 -6.15 -6.71 0.08
CA VAL A 180 -5.49 -7.89 0.60
C VAL A 180 -6.44 -8.61 1.56
N THR A 181 -6.40 -9.94 1.54
CA THR A 181 -7.24 -10.78 2.40
C THR A 181 -6.38 -11.78 3.14
N LYS A 182 -6.67 -11.98 4.43
CA LYS A 182 -6.02 -12.99 5.28
C LYS A 182 -7.06 -13.74 6.08
N GLU A 183 -6.87 -15.04 6.21
CA GLU A 183 -7.78 -15.92 6.94
C GLU A 183 -7.14 -16.42 8.24
N LYS A 184 -7.97 -16.61 9.27
CA LYS A 184 -7.62 -17.28 10.53
C LYS A 184 -8.70 -18.29 10.86
N PHE A 185 -8.32 -19.55 10.98
CA PHE A 185 -9.22 -20.61 11.43
C PHE A 185 -9.28 -20.64 12.95
N LEU A 186 -10.47 -20.82 13.48
CA LEU A 186 -10.71 -20.96 14.90
C LEU A 186 -10.75 -22.46 15.24
N GLY A 187 -9.72 -22.90 15.96
CA GLY A 187 -9.58 -24.27 16.41
C GLY A 187 -10.34 -24.55 17.70
N LYS A 188 -10.47 -25.85 18.08
CA LYS A 188 -10.88 -26.21 19.44
C LYS A 188 -9.85 -25.62 20.42
N ARG A 189 -10.33 -24.82 21.40
CA ARG A 189 -9.56 -24.60 22.62
C ARG A 189 -9.47 -25.95 23.34
N ASN A 190 -8.24 -26.48 23.47
CA ASN A 190 -7.98 -27.62 24.36
C ASN A 190 -8.27 -27.23 25.80
#